data_2bb49c9a76e27369513f4bc7033ddb11
#
_entry.id   2bb49c9a76e27369513f4bc7033ddb11
#
_cell.length_a   1.000
_cell.length_b   1.000
_cell.length_c   1.000
_cell.angle_alpha   90.00
_cell.angle_beta   90.00
_cell.angle_gamma   90.00
#
_symmetry.space_group_name_H-M   'P 1'
#
loop_
_entity.id
_entity.type
_entity.pdbx_description
1 polymer ?
#
loop_
_entity_poly.entity_id
_entity_poly.type
_entity_poly.pdbx_seq_one_letter_code
_entity_poly.pdbx_strand_id
1 'polypeptide(L)'
;MEPKAFSYHLYSSPLLRATASVQEGRVMVEVNGPLARLQAIRSSMDMIDGQVAALAKEDALSLSTWIPPVPSIAFDRLAKSHIRALMGLRTPDQVTISITEECPNRCVHCALPDSGQKMRLSPDLVKDLIHQVLDLGTTLVIFDGGEPTLYRELPELVAAVGDRAISTLFTSGAGFTADLAVRLKEAGLYAVNVSLDSPVPEEHDAMRGRIGVFREAMRAVENALSAGLLVDIYAVLRHKNITRLQGFHELARKTGAHELTFFEVVPTGRWSLQRGVALTGRDHSALNAFVSRAGAPRIFSVPEALRRFGCFAGRNWMHITPSGEVYPCACYPQSYGNVLQEPVRRIWGRMGRFPHKGSRLCPMRRREE
;
A
#
# COMPACT_ATOMS: atom_id res chain seq x y z
N MET A 1 31.94 17.70 8.17
CA MET A 1 30.62 18.30 8.49
C MET A 1 29.77 17.17 9.01
N GLU A 2 29.42 17.22 10.28
CA GLU A 2 28.43 16.28 10.82
C GLU A 2 27.13 16.41 10.03
N PRO A 3 26.48 15.32 9.61
CA PRO A 3 25.19 15.41 8.94
C PRO A 3 24.19 16.09 9.87
N LYS A 4 23.60 17.20 9.42
CA LYS A 4 22.53 17.87 10.17
C LYS A 4 21.42 16.85 10.41
N ALA A 5 21.21 16.48 11.66
CA ALA A 5 20.06 15.65 12.06
C ALA A 5 18.82 16.52 12.00
N PHE A 6 17.94 16.25 11.02
CA PHE A 6 16.62 16.90 10.95
C PHE A 6 15.69 16.25 11.99
N SER A 7 14.94 17.09 12.70
CA SER A 7 13.93 16.63 13.67
C SER A 7 12.53 16.96 13.15
N TYR A 8 11.65 15.96 13.15
CA TYR A 8 10.28 16.05 12.66
C TYR A 8 9.30 15.82 13.80
N HIS A 9 8.26 16.62 13.83
CA HIS A 9 7.23 16.55 14.85
C HIS A 9 6.13 15.56 14.40
N LEU A 10 6.02 14.40 15.09
CA LEU A 10 5.03 13.37 14.76
C LEU A 10 3.68 13.65 15.44
N TYR A 11 3.68 14.02 16.72
CA TYR A 11 2.46 14.26 17.49
C TYR A 11 2.73 15.09 18.73
N SER A 12 1.76 15.96 19.12
CA SER A 12 1.81 16.69 20.38
C SER A 12 0.43 16.82 21.03
N SER A 13 0.40 16.48 22.31
CA SER A 13 -0.70 16.78 23.23
C SER A 13 -0.14 16.96 24.62
N PRO A 14 -0.92 17.44 25.62
CA PRO A 14 -0.48 17.50 27.01
C PRO A 14 -0.04 16.14 27.59
N LEU A 15 -0.52 15.03 27.03
CA LEU A 15 -0.28 13.68 27.54
C LEU A 15 0.76 12.88 26.74
N LEU A 16 1.08 13.30 25.50
CA LEU A 16 1.99 12.58 24.60
C LEU A 16 2.67 13.54 23.64
N ARG A 17 3.99 13.48 23.55
CA ARG A 17 4.79 14.09 22.50
C ARG A 17 5.61 13.02 21.81
N ALA A 18 5.59 12.98 20.48
CA ALA A 18 6.41 12.11 19.67
C ALA A 18 7.16 12.92 18.61
N THR A 19 8.45 12.68 18.48
CA THR A 19 9.33 13.29 17.48
C THR A 19 10.12 12.20 16.77
N ALA A 20 10.53 12.47 15.55
CA ALA A 20 11.42 11.61 14.79
C ALA A 20 12.65 12.40 14.34
N SER A 21 13.79 11.74 14.31
CA SER A 21 15.00 12.22 13.62
C SER A 21 15.49 11.15 12.65
N VAL A 22 16.32 11.54 11.69
CA VAL A 22 16.93 10.58 10.75
C VAL A 22 18.43 10.58 10.97
N GLN A 23 18.98 9.42 11.33
CA GLN A 23 20.40 9.19 11.56
C GLN A 23 20.85 8.02 10.66
N GLU A 24 21.86 8.24 9.86
CA GLU A 24 22.37 7.24 8.91
C GLU A 24 21.27 6.61 8.02
N GLY A 25 20.28 7.43 7.62
CA GLY A 25 19.15 6.99 6.80
C GLY A 25 18.05 6.23 7.56
N ARG A 26 18.19 6.03 8.88
CA ARG A 26 17.19 5.37 9.74
C ARG A 26 16.45 6.37 10.61
N VAL A 27 15.18 6.11 10.80
CA VAL A 27 14.29 6.90 11.64
C VAL A 27 14.52 6.51 13.10
N MET A 28 14.78 7.50 13.93
CA MET A 28 14.86 7.36 15.39
C MET A 28 13.68 8.09 16.01
N VAL A 29 12.89 7.40 16.82
CA VAL A 29 11.66 7.95 17.41
C VAL A 29 11.85 8.19 18.90
N GLU A 30 11.55 9.40 19.35
CA GLU A 30 11.48 9.75 20.76
C GLU A 30 10.03 10.00 21.18
N VAL A 31 9.63 9.38 22.29
CA VAL A 31 8.27 9.51 22.83
C VAL A 31 8.34 9.91 24.30
N ASN A 32 7.66 11.00 24.63
CA ASN A 32 7.64 11.60 25.95
C ASN A 32 6.19 11.85 26.43
N GLY A 33 5.99 11.89 27.74
CA GLY A 33 4.70 12.17 28.37
C GLY A 33 4.07 10.96 29.07
N PRO A 34 2.96 11.16 29.82
CA PRO A 34 2.31 10.11 30.59
C PRO A 34 1.87 8.89 29.78
N LEU A 35 1.40 9.09 28.53
CA LEU A 35 0.94 8.01 27.65
C LEU A 35 2.08 7.27 26.94
N ALA A 36 3.32 7.76 26.99
CA ALA A 36 4.48 7.14 26.35
C ALA A 36 4.76 5.70 26.86
N ARG A 37 4.28 5.37 28.08
CA ARG A 37 4.45 4.03 28.67
C ARG A 37 3.41 3.02 28.21
N LEU A 38 2.34 3.44 27.54
CA LEU A 38 1.31 2.52 27.04
C LEU A 38 1.88 1.64 25.95
N GLN A 39 1.71 0.32 26.10
CA GLN A 39 2.20 -0.67 25.12
C GLN A 39 1.70 -0.41 23.71
N ALA A 40 0.45 0.03 23.56
CA ALA A 40 -0.11 0.34 22.25
C ALA A 40 0.59 1.52 21.56
N ILE A 41 1.00 2.56 22.32
CA ILE A 41 1.78 3.69 21.81
C ILE A 41 3.17 3.21 21.38
N ARG A 42 3.85 2.45 22.25
CA ARG A 42 5.17 1.87 21.93
C ARG A 42 5.11 1.02 20.68
N SER A 43 4.14 0.08 20.59
CA SER A 43 3.99 -0.78 19.42
C SER A 43 3.73 0.00 18.14
N SER A 44 3.03 1.15 18.21
CA SER A 44 2.85 2.03 17.04
C SER A 44 4.16 2.72 16.63
N MET A 45 4.96 3.16 17.60
CA MET A 45 6.27 3.79 17.33
C MET A 45 7.29 2.77 16.81
N ASP A 46 7.30 1.55 17.36
CA ASP A 46 8.14 0.44 16.90
C ASP A 46 7.91 0.05 15.41
N MET A 47 6.81 0.50 14.80
CA MET A 47 6.58 0.32 13.36
C MET A 47 7.51 1.16 12.50
N ILE A 48 8.00 2.26 13.03
CA ILE A 48 8.80 3.24 12.29
C ILE A 48 10.20 3.43 12.88
N ASP A 49 10.39 3.17 14.17
CA ASP A 49 11.68 3.29 14.84
C ASP A 49 12.70 2.29 14.30
N GLY A 50 13.92 2.76 14.02
CA GLY A 50 15.00 1.98 13.41
C GLY A 50 14.80 1.63 11.91
N GLN A 51 13.66 2.00 11.30
CA GLN A 51 13.39 1.72 9.90
C GLN A 51 14.11 2.71 8.98
N VAL A 52 14.45 2.27 7.77
CA VAL A 52 14.93 3.17 6.71
C VAL A 52 13.78 4.07 6.29
N ALA A 53 14.00 5.39 6.17
CA ALA A 53 13.01 6.31 5.63
C ALA A 53 12.90 6.15 4.10
N ALA A 54 11.70 6.25 3.55
CA ALA A 54 11.54 6.29 2.10
C ALA A 54 12.18 7.55 1.50
N LEU A 55 11.96 8.71 2.12
CA LEU A 55 12.62 9.96 1.75
C LEU A 55 12.68 10.91 2.95
N ALA A 56 13.83 11.51 3.22
CA ALA A 56 14.00 12.54 4.23
C ALA A 56 14.53 13.82 3.60
N LYS A 57 13.83 14.94 3.84
CA LYS A 57 14.22 16.30 3.44
C LYS A 57 14.17 17.20 4.68
N GLU A 58 14.78 18.38 4.61
CA GLU A 58 14.82 19.33 5.73
C GLU A 58 13.43 19.65 6.28
N ASP A 59 12.45 19.80 5.41
CA ASP A 59 11.08 20.23 5.70
C ASP A 59 10.05 19.09 5.74
N ALA A 60 10.41 17.87 5.31
CA ALA A 60 9.47 16.76 5.22
C ALA A 60 10.13 15.38 5.35
N LEU A 61 9.48 14.49 6.10
CA LEU A 61 9.84 13.09 6.25
C LEU A 61 8.76 12.21 5.64
N SER A 62 9.09 11.46 4.59
CA SER A 62 8.28 10.36 4.08
C SER A 62 8.79 9.06 4.69
N LEU A 63 8.09 8.56 5.71
CA LEU A 63 8.42 7.30 6.38
C LEU A 63 8.30 6.11 5.44
N SER A 64 7.26 6.14 4.58
CA SER A 64 6.90 5.08 3.64
C SER A 64 6.00 5.65 2.55
N THR A 65 5.92 5.00 1.41
CA THR A 65 4.93 5.30 0.36
C THR A 65 3.48 5.01 0.79
N TRP A 66 3.30 4.30 1.91
CA TRP A 66 2.03 3.89 2.51
C TRP A 66 1.57 4.76 3.67
N ILE A 67 2.39 5.72 4.10
CA ILE A 67 2.15 6.59 5.25
C ILE A 67 2.24 8.04 4.80
N PRO A 68 1.27 8.89 5.18
CA PRO A 68 1.35 10.33 4.89
C PRO A 68 2.67 10.95 5.37
N PRO A 69 3.21 11.92 4.63
CA PRO A 69 4.46 12.60 5.02
C PRO A 69 4.27 13.46 6.28
N VAL A 70 5.36 13.69 6.98
CA VAL A 70 5.41 14.54 8.18
C VAL A 70 6.21 15.81 7.85
N PRO A 71 5.63 17.01 8.09
CA PRO A 71 4.26 17.27 8.56
C PRO A 71 3.22 17.19 7.44
N SER A 72 1.98 16.79 7.75
CA SER A 72 0.84 16.95 6.85
C SER A 72 -0.50 16.81 7.58
N ILE A 73 -1.56 17.37 7.04
CA ILE A 73 -2.94 17.19 7.53
C ILE A 73 -3.31 15.71 7.55
N ALA A 74 -2.95 14.97 6.50
CA ALA A 74 -3.21 13.54 6.41
C ALA A 74 -2.50 12.75 7.53
N PHE A 75 -1.25 13.10 7.89
CA PHE A 75 -0.53 12.45 8.99
C PHE A 75 -1.18 12.74 10.35
N ASP A 76 -1.57 13.99 10.61
CA ASP A 76 -2.29 14.35 11.84
C ASP A 76 -3.60 13.57 11.98
N ARG A 77 -4.32 13.37 10.87
CA ARG A 77 -5.53 12.55 10.83
C ARG A 77 -5.23 11.08 11.15
N LEU A 78 -4.15 10.52 10.58
CA LEU A 78 -3.70 9.15 10.85
C LEU A 78 -3.35 8.98 12.35
N ALA A 79 -2.57 9.90 12.92
CA ALA A 79 -2.22 9.87 14.33
C ALA A 79 -3.47 9.91 15.23
N LYS A 80 -4.43 10.79 14.94
CA LYS A 80 -5.72 10.87 15.63
C LYS A 80 -6.55 9.61 15.48
N SER A 81 -6.55 8.97 14.27
CA SER A 81 -7.23 7.69 14.04
C SER A 81 -6.67 6.59 14.94
N HIS A 82 -5.34 6.48 15.04
CA HIS A 82 -4.69 5.50 15.92
C HIS A 82 -5.04 5.71 17.40
N ILE A 83 -5.07 6.96 17.88
CA ILE A 83 -5.51 7.28 19.24
C ILE A 83 -6.99 6.89 19.45
N ARG A 84 -7.86 7.20 18.52
CA ARG A 84 -9.28 6.80 18.59
C ARG A 84 -9.46 5.28 18.56
N ALA A 85 -8.59 4.55 17.87
CA ALA A 85 -8.60 3.09 17.87
C ALA A 85 -8.34 2.50 19.25
N LEU A 86 -7.57 3.18 20.13
CA LEU A 86 -7.39 2.79 21.53
C LEU A 86 -8.70 2.85 22.33
N MET A 87 -9.65 3.68 21.90
CA MET A 87 -11.00 3.81 22.46
C MET A 87 -12.02 2.87 21.77
N GLY A 88 -11.56 1.94 20.94
CA GLY A 88 -12.42 1.00 20.22
C GLY A 88 -13.10 1.58 18.96
N LEU A 89 -12.79 2.82 18.57
CA LEU A 89 -13.33 3.45 17.37
C LEU A 89 -12.53 3.02 16.14
N ARG A 90 -13.24 2.48 15.13
CA ARG A 90 -12.61 1.98 13.91
C ARG A 90 -12.71 2.99 12.78
N THR A 91 -11.58 3.21 12.11
CA THR A 91 -11.46 4.01 10.90
C THR A 91 -10.96 3.13 9.75
N PRO A 92 -11.50 3.25 8.53
CA PRO A 92 -10.85 2.67 7.35
C PRO A 92 -9.69 3.56 6.93
N ASP A 93 -8.54 3.44 7.64
CA ASP A 93 -7.37 4.28 7.38
C ASP A 93 -6.90 4.18 5.94
N GLN A 94 -7.06 2.99 5.34
CA GLN A 94 -6.72 2.66 3.97
C GLN A 94 -7.94 2.18 3.20
N VAL A 95 -8.19 2.77 2.04
CA VAL A 95 -9.24 2.33 1.11
C VAL A 95 -8.65 2.14 -0.28
N THR A 96 -8.84 0.95 -0.84
CA THR A 96 -8.49 0.65 -2.23
C THR A 96 -9.75 0.73 -3.09
N ILE A 97 -9.69 1.49 -4.17
CA ILE A 97 -10.77 1.62 -5.15
C ILE A 97 -10.27 1.09 -6.49
N SER A 98 -10.75 -0.09 -6.87
CA SER A 98 -10.54 -0.64 -8.21
C SER A 98 -11.49 0.08 -9.17
N ILE A 99 -10.97 1.03 -9.95
CA ILE A 99 -11.78 1.92 -10.79
C ILE A 99 -12.23 1.28 -12.09
N THR A 100 -11.52 0.25 -12.57
CA THR A 100 -11.77 -0.44 -13.85
C THR A 100 -11.29 -1.88 -13.84
N GLU A 101 -11.89 -2.74 -14.66
CA GLU A 101 -11.39 -4.07 -15.01
C GLU A 101 -10.57 -4.07 -16.30
N GLU A 102 -10.53 -2.94 -17.04
CA GLU A 102 -9.74 -2.85 -18.27
C GLU A 102 -8.25 -3.02 -17.96
N CYS A 103 -7.61 -3.98 -18.62
CA CYS A 103 -6.18 -4.26 -18.46
C CYS A 103 -5.64 -4.94 -19.73
N PRO A 104 -4.48 -4.54 -20.23
CA PRO A 104 -3.85 -5.18 -21.38
C PRO A 104 -3.15 -6.50 -20.99
N ASN A 105 -2.95 -6.74 -19.69
CA ASN A 105 -2.24 -7.91 -19.18
C ASN A 105 -3.18 -9.06 -18.81
N ARG A 106 -2.66 -10.29 -18.82
CA ARG A 106 -3.35 -11.51 -18.38
C ARG A 106 -2.57 -12.21 -17.29
N CYS A 107 -2.31 -11.49 -16.18
CA CYS A 107 -1.49 -11.99 -15.08
C CYS A 107 -2.00 -13.32 -14.54
N VAL A 108 -1.09 -14.28 -14.35
CA VAL A 108 -1.44 -15.61 -13.84
C VAL A 108 -1.98 -15.59 -12.40
N HIS A 109 -1.63 -14.54 -11.63
CA HIS A 109 -1.99 -14.36 -10.21
C HIS A 109 -3.00 -13.23 -9.98
N CYS A 110 -3.73 -12.78 -11.02
CA CYS A 110 -4.67 -11.68 -10.90
C CYS A 110 -5.74 -11.97 -9.83
N ALA A 111 -5.85 -11.08 -8.83
CA ALA A 111 -6.83 -11.21 -7.76
C ALA A 111 -8.22 -10.69 -8.14
N LEU A 112 -8.31 -9.84 -9.19
CA LEU A 112 -9.60 -9.34 -9.66
C LEU A 112 -10.44 -10.48 -10.25
N PRO A 113 -11.76 -10.49 -9.99
CA PRO A 113 -12.68 -11.39 -10.67
C PRO A 113 -12.63 -11.15 -12.18
N ASP A 114 -12.61 -12.20 -12.96
CA ASP A 114 -12.81 -12.11 -14.41
C ASP A 114 -14.32 -12.15 -14.67
N SER A 115 -14.95 -10.97 -14.66
CA SER A 115 -16.41 -10.87 -14.88
C SER A 115 -16.82 -11.08 -16.34
N GLY A 116 -15.85 -11.04 -17.25
CA GLY A 116 -16.09 -11.04 -18.70
C GLY A 116 -16.69 -9.74 -19.24
N GLN A 117 -17.05 -8.77 -18.39
CA GLN A 117 -17.81 -7.57 -18.76
C GLN A 117 -17.02 -6.25 -18.70
N LYS A 118 -15.74 -6.28 -18.36
CA LYS A 118 -14.89 -5.07 -18.21
C LYS A 118 -15.59 -3.92 -17.50
N MET A 119 -16.04 -4.17 -16.29
CA MET A 119 -16.73 -3.19 -15.43
C MET A 119 -15.83 -1.98 -15.15
N ARG A 120 -16.45 -0.81 -15.03
CA ARG A 120 -15.80 0.41 -14.56
C ARG A 120 -16.76 1.25 -13.71
N LEU A 121 -16.27 1.87 -12.68
CA LEU A 121 -17.02 2.86 -11.90
C LEU A 121 -17.08 4.18 -12.68
N SER A 122 -18.18 4.94 -12.58
CA SER A 122 -18.22 6.27 -13.19
C SER A 122 -17.34 7.26 -12.40
N PRO A 123 -16.76 8.29 -13.06
CA PRO A 123 -15.93 9.29 -12.38
C PRO A 123 -16.67 9.98 -11.22
N ASP A 124 -17.92 10.32 -11.40
CA ASP A 124 -18.73 11.00 -10.36
C ASP A 124 -18.96 10.10 -9.15
N LEU A 125 -19.23 8.81 -9.38
CA LEU A 125 -19.36 7.85 -8.28
C LEU A 125 -18.04 7.72 -7.52
N VAL A 126 -16.89 7.62 -8.22
CA VAL A 126 -15.59 7.50 -7.55
C VAL A 126 -15.29 8.77 -6.74
N LYS A 127 -15.59 9.97 -7.25
CA LYS A 127 -15.44 11.22 -6.49
C LYS A 127 -16.32 11.22 -5.23
N ASP A 128 -17.58 10.79 -5.34
CA ASP A 128 -18.47 10.65 -4.18
C ASP A 128 -17.94 9.63 -3.16
N LEU A 129 -17.45 8.47 -3.62
CA LEU A 129 -16.83 7.47 -2.75
C LEU A 129 -15.60 8.03 -2.03
N ILE A 130 -14.73 8.79 -2.71
CA ILE A 130 -13.59 9.47 -2.11
C ILE A 130 -14.08 10.38 -0.97
N HIS A 131 -15.08 11.21 -1.19
CA HIS A 131 -15.63 12.07 -0.14
C HIS A 131 -16.16 11.25 1.04
N GLN A 132 -16.96 10.22 0.80
CA GLN A 132 -17.50 9.35 1.84
C GLN A 132 -16.39 8.69 2.69
N VAL A 133 -15.33 8.16 2.08
CA VAL A 133 -14.25 7.51 2.83
C VAL A 133 -13.40 8.52 3.60
N LEU A 134 -13.15 9.71 3.04
CA LEU A 134 -12.46 10.80 3.72
C LEU A 134 -13.23 11.27 4.96
N ASP A 135 -14.57 11.29 4.91
CA ASP A 135 -15.43 11.63 6.05
C ASP A 135 -15.46 10.52 7.12
N LEU A 136 -15.19 9.27 6.73
CA LEU A 136 -14.95 8.17 7.67
C LEU A 136 -13.57 8.23 8.33
N GLY A 137 -12.67 9.10 7.85
CA GLY A 137 -11.35 9.32 8.42
C GLY A 137 -10.20 8.67 7.64
N THR A 138 -10.45 8.15 6.44
CA THR A 138 -9.40 7.59 5.56
C THR A 138 -8.26 8.58 5.35
N THR A 139 -7.03 8.07 5.38
CA THR A 139 -5.80 8.82 5.21
C THR A 139 -4.93 8.30 4.07
N LEU A 140 -5.31 7.16 3.47
CA LEU A 140 -4.69 6.60 2.28
C LEU A 140 -5.77 6.07 1.32
N VAL A 141 -5.86 6.68 0.16
CA VAL A 141 -6.69 6.21 -0.97
C VAL A 141 -5.79 5.58 -2.01
N ILE A 142 -6.07 4.33 -2.36
CA ILE A 142 -5.32 3.58 -3.36
C ILE A 142 -6.17 3.40 -4.60
N PHE A 143 -5.67 3.85 -5.73
CA PHE A 143 -6.26 3.57 -7.03
C PHE A 143 -5.61 2.32 -7.62
N ASP A 144 -6.43 1.31 -7.88
CA ASP A 144 -6.02 0.10 -8.59
C ASP A 144 -7.13 -0.37 -9.54
N GLY A 145 -7.09 -1.62 -9.93
CA GLY A 145 -8.08 -2.22 -10.81
C GLY A 145 -7.43 -3.20 -11.78
N GLY A 146 -7.86 -3.18 -13.03
CA GLY A 146 -7.14 -3.79 -14.13
C GLY A 146 -5.83 -3.04 -14.37
N GLU A 147 -5.89 -1.95 -15.14
CA GLU A 147 -4.79 -1.00 -15.27
C GLU A 147 -5.37 0.42 -15.15
N PRO A 148 -5.24 1.07 -13.99
CA PRO A 148 -5.89 2.35 -13.74
C PRO A 148 -5.34 3.51 -14.59
N THR A 149 -4.14 3.38 -15.15
CA THR A 149 -3.57 4.39 -16.07
C THR A 149 -4.34 4.50 -17.39
N LEU A 150 -5.16 3.51 -17.72
CA LEU A 150 -6.06 3.55 -18.87
C LEU A 150 -7.37 4.31 -18.56
N TYR A 151 -7.58 4.68 -17.31
CA TYR A 151 -8.75 5.46 -16.89
C TYR A 151 -8.47 6.94 -17.12
N ARG A 152 -9.11 7.52 -18.16
CA ARG A 152 -8.83 8.88 -18.66
C ARG A 152 -8.93 9.95 -17.56
N GLU A 153 -9.91 9.83 -16.69
CA GLU A 153 -10.22 10.79 -15.62
C GLU A 153 -9.40 10.57 -14.35
N LEU A 154 -8.39 9.67 -14.37
CA LEU A 154 -7.57 9.36 -13.20
C LEU A 154 -6.95 10.60 -12.53
N PRO A 155 -6.39 11.60 -13.25
CA PRO A 155 -5.86 12.81 -12.59
C PRO A 155 -6.93 13.59 -11.82
N GLU A 156 -8.16 13.65 -12.31
CA GLU A 156 -9.27 14.30 -11.61
C GLU A 156 -9.67 13.53 -10.33
N LEU A 157 -9.63 12.20 -10.35
CA LEU A 157 -9.88 11.36 -9.18
C LEU A 157 -8.80 11.55 -8.12
N VAL A 158 -7.54 11.65 -8.53
CA VAL A 158 -6.41 11.97 -7.65
C VAL A 158 -6.61 13.33 -6.99
N ALA A 159 -6.96 14.37 -7.77
CA ALA A 159 -7.20 15.71 -7.26
C ALA A 159 -8.35 15.76 -6.24
N ALA A 160 -9.37 14.91 -6.40
CA ALA A 160 -10.51 14.85 -5.47
C ALA A 160 -10.13 14.36 -4.05
N VAL A 161 -8.96 13.71 -3.87
CA VAL A 161 -8.49 13.28 -2.55
C VAL A 161 -8.07 14.47 -1.68
N GLY A 162 -7.47 15.50 -2.28
CA GLY A 162 -7.02 16.70 -1.57
C GLY A 162 -5.93 16.40 -0.54
N ASP A 163 -5.89 17.20 0.53
CA ASP A 163 -4.87 17.16 1.58
C ASP A 163 -5.26 16.32 2.81
N ARG A 164 -6.51 15.84 2.85
CA ARG A 164 -7.03 15.03 3.97
C ARG A 164 -6.48 13.61 3.98
N ALA A 165 -5.96 13.13 2.85
CA ALA A 165 -5.33 11.82 2.69
C ALA A 165 -4.23 11.91 1.62
N ILE A 166 -3.31 10.95 1.62
CA ILE A 166 -2.49 10.70 0.45
C ILE A 166 -3.21 9.78 -0.53
N SER A 167 -2.85 9.88 -1.81
CA SER A 167 -3.26 8.92 -2.82
C SER A 167 -2.06 8.17 -3.39
N THR A 168 -2.25 6.89 -3.68
CA THR A 168 -1.25 6.06 -4.36
C THR A 168 -1.89 5.31 -5.52
N LEU A 169 -1.08 4.93 -6.49
CA LEU A 169 -1.50 4.26 -7.71
C LEU A 169 -0.77 2.94 -7.88
N PHE A 170 -1.50 1.85 -8.09
CA PHE A 170 -0.92 0.60 -8.58
C PHE A 170 -0.93 0.58 -10.10
N THR A 171 0.19 0.20 -10.70
CA THR A 171 0.28 0.05 -12.16
C THR A 171 1.24 -1.08 -12.56
N SER A 172 0.98 -1.69 -13.69
CA SER A 172 1.93 -2.58 -14.37
C SER A 172 2.91 -1.80 -15.26
N GLY A 173 2.70 -0.49 -15.40
CA GLY A 173 3.45 0.40 -16.30
C GLY A 173 2.77 0.65 -17.65
N ALA A 174 1.76 -0.12 -18.00
CA ALA A 174 1.03 0.09 -19.25
C ALA A 174 0.33 1.45 -19.24
N GLY A 175 0.56 2.29 -20.25
CA GLY A 175 -0.04 3.63 -20.34
C GLY A 175 0.53 4.69 -19.38
N PHE A 176 1.48 4.36 -18.49
CA PHE A 176 2.11 5.31 -17.59
C PHE A 176 3.19 6.13 -18.33
N THR A 177 2.75 7.13 -19.09
CA THR A 177 3.62 8.06 -19.86
C THR A 177 4.22 9.14 -18.98
N ALA A 178 5.25 9.84 -19.49
CA ALA A 178 5.84 10.99 -18.81
C ALA A 178 4.81 12.13 -18.60
N ASP A 179 3.96 12.39 -19.60
CA ASP A 179 2.87 13.37 -19.49
C ASP A 179 1.88 12.99 -18.38
N LEU A 180 1.44 11.73 -18.33
CA LEU A 180 0.55 11.27 -17.28
C LEU A 180 1.20 11.38 -15.89
N ALA A 181 2.49 11.06 -15.78
CA ALA A 181 3.22 11.18 -14.51
C ALA A 181 3.24 12.64 -13.99
N VAL A 182 3.48 13.60 -14.86
CA VAL A 182 3.45 15.04 -14.53
C VAL A 182 2.04 15.46 -14.10
N ARG A 183 1.01 15.12 -14.86
CA ARG A 183 -0.38 15.44 -14.55
C ARG A 183 -0.83 14.81 -13.22
N LEU A 184 -0.44 13.59 -12.93
CA LEU A 184 -0.72 12.93 -11.66
C LEU A 184 -0.01 13.59 -10.49
N LYS A 185 1.25 14.02 -10.68
CA LYS A 185 1.99 14.80 -9.67
C LYS A 185 1.32 16.13 -9.38
N GLU A 186 0.93 16.87 -10.42
CA GLU A 186 0.20 18.14 -10.30
C GLU A 186 -1.16 17.97 -9.62
N ALA A 187 -1.84 16.84 -9.87
CA ALA A 187 -3.08 16.47 -9.21
C ALA A 187 -2.91 16.07 -7.73
N GLY A 188 -1.66 15.91 -7.24
CA GLY A 188 -1.37 15.58 -5.85
C GLY A 188 -1.14 14.10 -5.57
N LEU A 189 -0.89 13.25 -6.60
CA LEU A 189 -0.50 11.86 -6.36
C LEU A 189 0.78 11.81 -5.51
N TYR A 190 0.74 11.01 -4.45
CA TYR A 190 1.86 10.91 -3.52
C TYR A 190 2.90 9.87 -3.97
N ALA A 191 2.45 8.67 -4.36
CA ALA A 191 3.33 7.59 -4.74
C ALA A 191 2.75 6.70 -5.84
N VAL A 192 3.65 6.04 -6.57
CA VAL A 192 3.32 5.01 -7.57
C VAL A 192 3.90 3.68 -7.11
N ASN A 193 3.03 2.66 -7.01
CA ASN A 193 3.39 1.28 -6.73
C ASN A 193 3.50 0.54 -8.06
N VAL A 194 4.71 0.34 -8.53
CA VAL A 194 4.97 -0.36 -9.80
C VAL A 194 5.09 -1.85 -9.53
N SER A 195 4.17 -2.60 -10.10
CA SER A 195 4.10 -4.05 -9.90
C SER A 195 5.22 -4.77 -10.64
N LEU A 196 6.01 -5.55 -9.90
CA LEU A 196 7.13 -6.31 -10.46
C LEU A 196 7.24 -7.72 -9.84
N ASP A 197 7.03 -8.77 -10.62
CA ASP A 197 6.99 -10.16 -10.14
C ASP A 197 8.33 -10.90 -10.21
N SER A 198 9.29 -10.38 -10.97
CA SER A 198 10.67 -10.85 -11.04
C SER A 198 11.61 -9.72 -11.47
N PRO A 199 12.87 -9.70 -10.99
CA PRO A 199 13.91 -8.83 -11.53
C PRO A 199 14.42 -9.28 -12.90
N VAL A 200 13.97 -10.45 -13.40
CA VAL A 200 14.30 -11.02 -14.70
C VAL A 200 13.17 -10.73 -15.68
N PRO A 201 13.42 -10.04 -16.81
CA PRO A 201 12.38 -9.59 -17.74
C PRO A 201 11.47 -10.71 -18.22
N GLU A 202 12.01 -11.83 -18.62
CA GLU A 202 11.28 -12.96 -19.20
C GLU A 202 10.36 -13.62 -18.14
N GLU A 203 10.83 -13.73 -16.91
CA GLU A 203 10.05 -14.27 -15.80
C GLU A 203 8.89 -13.32 -15.44
N HIS A 204 9.15 -12.01 -15.45
CA HIS A 204 8.11 -11.01 -15.19
C HIS A 204 7.05 -11.02 -16.27
N ASP A 205 7.45 -10.97 -17.54
CA ASP A 205 6.55 -10.98 -18.69
C ASP A 205 5.66 -12.23 -18.71
N ALA A 206 6.24 -13.39 -18.41
CA ALA A 206 5.50 -14.65 -18.27
C ALA A 206 4.45 -14.59 -17.15
N MET A 207 4.76 -13.96 -16.01
CA MET A 207 3.81 -13.77 -14.91
C MET A 207 2.68 -12.82 -15.28
N ARG A 208 2.97 -11.79 -16.08
CA ARG A 208 2.00 -10.80 -16.56
C ARG A 208 1.21 -11.24 -17.78
N GLY A 209 1.63 -12.35 -18.43
CA GLY A 209 0.97 -12.94 -19.58
C GLY A 209 1.07 -12.07 -20.85
N ARG A 210 2.09 -11.23 -20.97
CA ARG A 210 2.38 -10.37 -22.12
C ARG A 210 3.85 -9.99 -22.19
N ILE A 211 4.45 -10.07 -23.38
CA ILE A 211 5.83 -9.67 -23.63
C ILE A 211 5.98 -8.15 -23.55
N GLY A 212 7.06 -7.67 -22.94
CA GLY A 212 7.43 -6.26 -22.86
C GLY A 212 6.89 -5.52 -21.63
N VAL A 213 6.14 -6.20 -20.75
CA VAL A 213 5.59 -5.58 -19.52
C VAL A 213 6.70 -5.14 -18.57
N PHE A 214 7.80 -5.92 -18.48
CA PHE A 214 8.98 -5.50 -17.68
C PHE A 214 9.52 -4.14 -18.14
N ARG A 215 9.64 -3.94 -19.46
CA ARG A 215 10.12 -2.69 -20.02
C ARG A 215 9.17 -1.52 -19.73
N GLU A 216 7.86 -1.79 -19.80
CA GLU A 216 6.83 -0.80 -19.44
C GLU A 216 6.93 -0.43 -17.95
N ALA A 217 7.08 -1.42 -17.07
CA ALA A 217 7.27 -1.19 -15.63
C ALA A 217 8.51 -0.33 -15.34
N MET A 218 9.65 -0.62 -15.99
CA MET A 218 10.87 0.17 -15.81
C MET A 218 10.71 1.62 -16.31
N ARG A 219 10.04 1.82 -17.44
CA ARG A 219 9.72 3.18 -17.93
C ARG A 219 8.76 3.92 -16.98
N ALA A 220 7.81 3.21 -16.38
CA ALA A 220 6.93 3.82 -15.39
C ALA A 220 7.70 4.27 -14.14
N VAL A 221 8.67 3.49 -13.66
CA VAL A 221 9.58 3.90 -12.58
C VAL A 221 10.33 5.18 -12.97
N GLU A 222 10.95 5.21 -14.15
CA GLU A 222 11.70 6.38 -14.66
C GLU A 222 10.81 7.62 -14.78
N ASN A 223 9.64 7.48 -15.40
CA ASN A 223 8.69 8.59 -15.59
C ASN A 223 8.19 9.14 -14.25
N ALA A 224 7.88 8.25 -13.28
CA ALA A 224 7.42 8.65 -11.95
C ALA A 224 8.50 9.41 -11.17
N LEU A 225 9.74 8.91 -11.18
CA LEU A 225 10.89 9.57 -10.54
C LEU A 225 11.16 10.94 -11.17
N SER A 226 11.14 11.03 -12.51
CA SER A 226 11.36 12.27 -13.25
C SER A 226 10.30 13.32 -12.95
N ALA A 227 9.06 12.90 -12.68
CA ALA A 227 7.97 13.78 -12.25
C ALA A 227 8.03 14.14 -10.75
N GLY A 228 8.98 13.60 -9.98
CA GLY A 228 9.10 13.83 -8.53
C GLY A 228 8.05 13.11 -7.68
N LEU A 229 7.51 12.00 -8.18
CA LEU A 229 6.67 11.07 -7.41
C LEU A 229 7.53 10.14 -6.58
N LEU A 230 7.03 9.71 -5.42
CA LEU A 230 7.62 8.57 -4.73
C LEU A 230 7.32 7.29 -5.51
N VAL A 231 8.27 6.36 -5.51
CA VAL A 231 8.14 5.09 -6.22
C VAL A 231 8.37 3.94 -5.26
N ASP A 232 7.42 3.02 -5.23
CA ASP A 232 7.51 1.71 -4.60
C ASP A 232 7.55 0.63 -5.69
N ILE A 233 8.51 -0.27 -5.63
CA ILE A 233 8.47 -1.51 -6.41
C ILE A 233 7.71 -2.55 -5.60
N TYR A 234 6.57 -2.98 -6.12
CA TYR A 234 5.68 -3.91 -5.44
C TYR A 234 5.82 -5.32 -6.00
N ALA A 235 6.36 -6.23 -5.20
CA ALA A 235 6.65 -7.60 -5.61
C ALA A 235 5.80 -8.62 -4.85
N VAL A 236 5.12 -9.52 -5.59
CA VAL A 236 4.39 -10.65 -5.02
C VAL A 236 5.33 -11.84 -4.86
N LEU A 237 5.66 -12.16 -3.61
CA LEU A 237 6.50 -13.29 -3.27
C LEU A 237 5.71 -14.60 -3.26
N ARG A 238 6.37 -15.63 -3.73
CA ARG A 238 5.93 -17.02 -3.76
C ARG A 238 7.15 -17.92 -3.54
N HIS A 239 6.92 -19.19 -3.20
CA HIS A 239 8.02 -20.14 -2.97
C HIS A 239 9.07 -20.13 -4.10
N LYS A 240 8.64 -20.07 -5.37
CA LYS A 240 9.56 -20.08 -6.53
C LYS A 240 10.46 -18.86 -6.65
N ASN A 241 10.03 -17.66 -6.19
CA ASN A 241 10.82 -16.43 -6.37
C ASN A 241 11.46 -15.90 -5.08
N ILE A 242 11.34 -16.61 -3.97
CA ILE A 242 11.97 -16.20 -2.69
C ILE A 242 13.50 -16.08 -2.80
N THR A 243 14.11 -16.83 -3.69
CA THR A 243 15.55 -16.77 -3.96
C THR A 243 15.98 -15.51 -4.70
N ARG A 244 15.03 -14.70 -5.20
CA ARG A 244 15.28 -13.46 -5.96
C ARG A 244 15.30 -12.19 -5.09
N LEU A 245 15.18 -12.28 -3.76
CA LEU A 245 15.11 -11.12 -2.85
C LEU A 245 16.22 -10.10 -3.11
N GLN A 246 17.49 -10.58 -3.23
CA GLN A 246 18.62 -9.72 -3.51
C GLN A 246 18.47 -9.01 -4.87
N GLY A 247 18.02 -9.72 -5.90
CA GLY A 247 17.82 -9.15 -7.25
C GLY A 247 16.73 -8.07 -7.26
N PHE A 248 15.63 -8.24 -6.52
CA PHE A 248 14.61 -7.19 -6.36
C PHE A 248 15.18 -5.95 -5.67
N HIS A 249 15.95 -6.13 -4.60
CA HIS A 249 16.53 -5.01 -3.86
C HIS A 249 17.58 -4.26 -4.68
N GLU A 250 18.44 -4.98 -5.42
CA GLU A 250 19.41 -4.37 -6.32
C GLU A 250 18.75 -3.60 -7.45
N LEU A 251 17.66 -4.14 -8.02
CA LEU A 251 16.89 -3.45 -9.05
C LEU A 251 16.26 -2.17 -8.49
N ALA A 252 15.63 -2.24 -7.33
CA ALA A 252 15.04 -1.07 -6.67
C ALA A 252 16.12 0.00 -6.38
N ARG A 253 17.29 -0.41 -5.91
CA ARG A 253 18.41 0.49 -5.67
C ARG A 253 18.96 1.12 -6.96
N LYS A 254 19.12 0.34 -8.03
CA LYS A 254 19.62 0.82 -9.33
C LYS A 254 18.67 1.80 -10.00
N THR A 255 17.37 1.58 -9.88
CA THR A 255 16.34 2.47 -10.47
C THR A 255 16.12 3.73 -9.65
N GLY A 256 16.59 3.79 -8.40
CA GLY A 256 16.33 4.91 -7.49
C GLY A 256 14.94 4.88 -6.85
N ALA A 257 14.27 3.72 -6.84
CA ALA A 257 13.01 3.56 -6.13
C ALA A 257 13.19 3.87 -4.64
N HIS A 258 12.17 4.46 -4.01
CA HIS A 258 12.20 4.87 -2.61
C HIS A 258 11.88 3.73 -1.66
N GLU A 259 11.04 2.80 -2.12
CA GLU A 259 10.59 1.65 -1.34
C GLU A 259 10.52 0.40 -2.21
N LEU A 260 10.65 -0.77 -1.55
CA LEU A 260 10.42 -2.09 -2.11
C LEU A 260 9.45 -2.81 -1.19
N THR A 261 8.23 -3.04 -1.67
CA THR A 261 7.21 -3.77 -0.91
C THR A 261 7.18 -5.23 -1.31
N PHE A 262 7.32 -6.11 -0.34
CA PHE A 262 7.09 -7.54 -0.51
C PHE A 262 5.72 -7.93 0.01
N PHE A 263 4.87 -8.39 -0.89
CA PHE A 263 3.58 -9.00 -0.58
C PHE A 263 3.67 -10.51 -0.80
N GLU A 264 3.03 -11.30 0.02
CA GLU A 264 2.98 -12.75 -0.17
C GLU A 264 1.74 -13.14 -0.97
N VAL A 265 1.91 -14.03 -1.93
CA VAL A 265 0.80 -14.56 -2.71
C VAL A 265 -0.32 -15.11 -1.82
N VAL A 266 -1.54 -14.86 -2.24
CA VAL A 266 -2.75 -15.36 -1.60
C VAL A 266 -3.55 -16.15 -2.65
N PRO A 267 -4.05 -17.37 -2.32
CA PRO A 267 -4.84 -18.18 -3.25
C PRO A 267 -6.23 -17.55 -3.48
N THR A 268 -6.28 -16.56 -4.38
CA THR A 268 -7.49 -15.84 -4.78
C THR A 268 -7.47 -15.56 -6.28
N GLY A 269 -8.61 -15.17 -6.86
CA GLY A 269 -8.73 -14.88 -8.27
C GLY A 269 -8.26 -16.06 -9.14
N ARG A 270 -7.40 -15.79 -10.12
CA ARG A 270 -6.87 -16.84 -11.02
C ARG A 270 -5.98 -17.88 -10.33
N TRP A 271 -5.48 -17.58 -9.13
CA TRP A 271 -4.68 -18.53 -8.35
C TRP A 271 -5.46 -19.24 -7.24
N SER A 272 -6.77 -19.10 -7.21
CA SER A 272 -7.62 -19.75 -6.19
C SER A 272 -7.49 -21.28 -6.13
N LEU A 273 -7.10 -21.91 -7.24
CA LEU A 273 -6.92 -23.37 -7.34
C LEU A 273 -5.44 -23.80 -7.34
N GLN A 274 -4.48 -22.87 -7.33
CA GLN A 274 -3.06 -23.18 -7.30
C GLN A 274 -2.63 -23.60 -5.89
N ARG A 275 -1.89 -24.71 -5.82
CA ARG A 275 -1.32 -25.22 -4.56
C ARG A 275 0.21 -25.12 -4.57
N GLY A 276 0.83 -25.09 -3.38
CA GLY A 276 2.29 -25.08 -3.23
C GLY A 276 2.96 -23.78 -3.71
N VAL A 277 2.21 -22.69 -3.84
CA VAL A 277 2.74 -21.39 -4.26
C VAL A 277 3.07 -20.47 -3.08
N ALA A 278 2.43 -20.70 -1.92
CA ALA A 278 2.64 -19.93 -0.71
C ALA A 278 4.09 -20.08 -0.18
N LEU A 279 4.51 -19.10 0.61
CA LEU A 279 5.79 -19.16 1.30
C LEU A 279 5.75 -20.21 2.40
N THR A 280 6.81 -21.03 2.48
CA THR A 280 7.03 -21.96 3.58
C THR A 280 7.58 -21.25 4.82
N GLY A 281 7.62 -21.92 5.96
CA GLY A 281 8.24 -21.39 7.18
C GLY A 281 9.73 -21.05 6.97
N ARG A 282 10.46 -21.81 6.13
CA ARG A 282 11.86 -21.51 5.74
C ARG A 282 11.94 -20.23 4.89
N ASP A 283 11.01 -20.05 3.98
CA ASP A 283 10.96 -18.85 3.14
C ASP A 283 10.68 -17.60 3.96
N HIS A 284 9.77 -17.67 4.93
CA HIS A 284 9.52 -16.59 5.88
C HIS A 284 10.76 -16.24 6.71
N SER A 285 11.50 -17.27 7.17
CA SER A 285 12.74 -17.05 7.92
C SER A 285 13.80 -16.38 7.05
N ALA A 286 13.94 -16.80 5.78
CA ALA A 286 14.85 -16.21 4.82
C ALA A 286 14.50 -14.75 4.51
N LEU A 287 13.20 -14.47 4.30
CA LEU A 287 12.69 -13.10 4.08
C LEU A 287 12.99 -12.19 5.27
N ASN A 288 12.68 -12.64 6.48
CA ASN A 288 12.91 -11.85 7.70
C ASN A 288 14.40 -11.57 7.91
N ALA A 289 15.26 -12.57 7.72
CA ALA A 289 16.71 -12.40 7.79
C ALA A 289 17.26 -11.46 6.71
N PHE A 290 16.66 -11.42 5.52
CA PHE A 290 17.01 -10.49 4.46
C PHE A 290 16.59 -9.05 4.83
N VAL A 291 15.34 -8.84 5.20
CA VAL A 291 14.78 -7.52 5.53
C VAL A 291 15.53 -6.86 6.70
N SER A 292 15.90 -7.64 7.74
CA SER A 292 16.60 -7.10 8.91
C SER A 292 18.01 -6.58 8.61
N ARG A 293 18.65 -7.04 7.52
CA ARG A 293 20.02 -6.65 7.12
C ARG A 293 20.06 -5.64 5.99
N ALA A 294 18.94 -5.48 5.26
CA ALA A 294 18.90 -4.61 4.11
C ALA A 294 18.98 -3.12 4.54
N GLY A 295 19.70 -2.35 3.71
CA GLY A 295 19.75 -0.90 3.78
C GLY A 295 18.75 -0.26 2.82
N ALA A 296 19.07 0.97 2.36
CA ALA A 296 18.27 1.66 1.34
C ALA A 296 18.27 0.90 -0.01
N PRO A 297 17.16 0.96 -0.77
CA PRO A 297 15.90 1.61 -0.42
C PRO A 297 15.16 0.89 0.72
N ARG A 298 14.19 1.57 1.34
CA ARG A 298 13.32 0.99 2.36
C ARG A 298 12.70 -0.31 1.88
N ILE A 299 12.62 -1.33 2.75
CA ILE A 299 11.84 -2.54 2.48
C ILE A 299 10.62 -2.57 3.40
N PHE A 300 9.43 -2.72 2.80
CA PHE A 300 8.20 -3.01 3.53
C PHE A 300 7.78 -4.47 3.30
N SER A 301 7.83 -5.29 4.34
CA SER A 301 7.41 -6.69 4.30
C SER A 301 6.00 -6.83 4.86
N VAL A 302 5.01 -7.00 3.98
CA VAL A 302 3.61 -7.22 4.38
C VAL A 302 3.45 -8.52 5.19
N PRO A 303 4.12 -9.65 4.87
CA PRO A 303 4.10 -10.85 5.71
C PRO A 303 4.58 -10.60 7.14
N GLU A 304 5.67 -9.84 7.31
CA GLU A 304 6.18 -9.46 8.64
C GLU A 304 5.19 -8.54 9.38
N ALA A 305 4.66 -7.51 8.69
CA ALA A 305 3.68 -6.60 9.27
C ALA A 305 2.41 -7.34 9.72
N LEU A 306 1.93 -8.31 8.92
CA LEU A 306 0.78 -9.14 9.27
C LEU A 306 1.06 -10.01 10.52
N ARG A 307 2.24 -10.61 10.58
CA ARG A 307 2.65 -11.44 11.73
C ARG A 307 2.77 -10.60 13.02
N ARG A 308 3.30 -9.38 12.90
CA ARG A 308 3.57 -8.48 14.04
C ARG A 308 2.30 -7.77 14.51
N PHE A 309 1.51 -7.20 13.59
CA PHE A 309 0.39 -6.32 13.89
C PHE A 309 -0.98 -6.94 13.61
N GLY A 310 -1.02 -8.11 13.01
CA GLY A 310 -2.24 -8.79 12.58
C GLY A 310 -2.82 -8.22 11.28
N CYS A 311 -3.82 -8.91 10.75
CA CYS A 311 -4.44 -8.60 9.47
C CYS A 311 -5.16 -7.23 9.48
N PHE A 312 -4.93 -6.42 8.47
CA PHE A 312 -5.55 -5.11 8.27
C PHE A 312 -6.95 -5.21 7.66
N ALA A 313 -7.28 -6.33 6.99
CA ALA A 313 -8.56 -6.56 6.33
C ALA A 313 -9.74 -6.33 7.27
N GLY A 314 -10.70 -5.50 6.88
CA GLY A 314 -11.89 -5.16 7.66
C GLY A 314 -11.63 -4.52 9.03
N ARG A 315 -10.37 -4.35 9.43
CA ARG A 315 -9.95 -3.66 10.64
C ARG A 315 -9.74 -2.17 10.38
N ASN A 316 -8.88 -1.85 9.44
CA ASN A 316 -8.57 -0.50 8.97
C ASN A 316 -8.35 -0.41 7.45
N TRP A 317 -8.62 -1.49 6.72
CA TRP A 317 -8.58 -1.56 5.27
C TRP A 317 -9.89 -2.11 4.71
N MET A 318 -10.37 -1.55 3.62
CA MET A 318 -11.43 -2.10 2.76
C MET A 318 -11.07 -1.88 1.29
N HIS A 319 -11.69 -2.70 0.43
CA HIS A 319 -11.49 -2.71 -1.01
C HIS A 319 -12.83 -2.58 -1.71
N ILE A 320 -12.94 -1.66 -2.65
CA ILE A 320 -14.13 -1.44 -3.49
C ILE A 320 -13.80 -1.93 -4.89
N THR A 321 -14.61 -2.86 -5.42
CA THR A 321 -14.40 -3.45 -6.74
C THR A 321 -15.00 -2.59 -7.86
N PRO A 322 -14.64 -2.82 -9.14
CA PRO A 322 -15.25 -2.12 -10.29
C PRO A 322 -16.76 -2.35 -10.45
N SER A 323 -17.30 -3.41 -9.84
CA SER A 323 -18.74 -3.70 -9.77
C SER A 323 -19.44 -3.05 -8.56
N GLY A 324 -18.71 -2.29 -7.75
CA GLY A 324 -19.23 -1.63 -6.55
C GLY A 324 -19.27 -2.50 -5.29
N GLU A 325 -18.88 -3.76 -5.36
CA GLU A 325 -18.82 -4.64 -4.19
C GLU A 325 -17.72 -4.21 -3.22
N VAL A 326 -17.98 -4.31 -1.92
CA VAL A 326 -17.01 -3.92 -0.89
C VAL A 326 -16.54 -5.15 -0.12
N TYR A 327 -15.23 -5.40 -0.20
CA TYR A 327 -14.54 -6.50 0.46
C TYR A 327 -13.66 -6.01 1.62
N PRO A 328 -13.33 -6.87 2.60
CA PRO A 328 -12.39 -6.52 3.67
C PRO A 328 -10.98 -6.20 3.18
N CYS A 329 -10.56 -6.79 2.07
CA CYS A 329 -9.32 -6.53 1.32
C CYS A 329 -9.44 -7.11 -0.09
N ALA A 330 -8.52 -6.76 -0.98
CA ALA A 330 -8.48 -7.26 -2.36
C ALA A 330 -8.36 -8.79 -2.48
N CYS A 331 -7.83 -9.46 -1.45
CA CYS A 331 -7.60 -10.91 -1.47
C CYS A 331 -8.71 -11.74 -0.79
N TYR A 332 -9.72 -11.11 -0.20
CA TYR A 332 -10.81 -11.81 0.47
C TYR A 332 -12.15 -11.47 -0.20
N PRO A 333 -12.56 -12.21 -1.24
CA PRO A 333 -13.68 -11.88 -2.12
C PRO A 333 -15.05 -12.24 -1.47
N GLN A 334 -15.31 -11.68 -0.30
CA GLN A 334 -16.61 -11.76 0.37
C GLN A 334 -17.17 -10.36 0.50
N SER A 335 -18.32 -10.12 -0.14
CA SER A 335 -19.00 -8.83 -0.11
C SER A 335 -19.65 -8.54 1.24
N TYR A 336 -19.50 -7.30 1.69
CA TYR A 336 -20.17 -6.73 2.84
C TYR A 336 -21.26 -5.71 2.44
N GLY A 337 -21.46 -5.51 1.15
CA GLY A 337 -22.45 -4.64 0.54
C GLY A 337 -21.92 -4.00 -0.74
N ASN A 338 -22.80 -3.26 -1.42
CA ASN A 338 -22.49 -2.67 -2.71
C ASN A 338 -22.69 -1.15 -2.67
N VAL A 339 -21.69 -0.38 -3.09
CA VAL A 339 -21.72 1.10 -3.06
C VAL A 339 -22.71 1.71 -4.05
N LEU A 340 -23.19 0.94 -5.03
CA LEU A 340 -24.27 1.35 -5.92
C LEU A 340 -25.66 1.32 -5.23
N GLN A 341 -25.76 0.65 -4.08
CA GLN A 341 -27.04 0.41 -3.39
C GLN A 341 -27.12 1.15 -2.07
N GLU A 342 -25.99 1.43 -1.42
CA GLU A 342 -25.98 2.02 -0.10
C GLU A 342 -24.67 2.76 0.22
N PRO A 343 -24.70 3.75 1.16
CA PRO A 343 -23.51 4.50 1.55
C PRO A 343 -22.43 3.63 2.20
N VAL A 344 -21.16 3.95 1.92
CA VAL A 344 -19.95 3.27 2.45
C VAL A 344 -20.00 3.14 3.98
N ARG A 345 -20.52 4.14 4.70
CA ARG A 345 -20.63 4.10 6.18
C ARG A 345 -21.40 2.89 6.69
N ARG A 346 -22.51 2.51 6.03
CA ARG A 346 -23.31 1.34 6.43
C ARG A 346 -22.53 0.04 6.20
N ILE A 347 -21.84 -0.04 5.06
CA ILE A 347 -21.03 -1.19 4.69
C ILE A 347 -19.87 -1.35 5.67
N TRP A 348 -19.14 -0.26 5.98
CA TRP A 348 -18.07 -0.26 6.97
C TRP A 348 -18.56 -0.68 8.36
N GLY A 349 -19.76 -0.24 8.76
CA GLY A 349 -20.39 -0.67 10.01
C GLY A 349 -20.57 -2.19 10.07
N ARG A 350 -21.12 -2.81 9.01
CA ARG A 350 -21.27 -4.28 8.90
C ARG A 350 -19.93 -5.02 8.90
N MET A 351 -18.91 -4.45 8.25
CA MET A 351 -17.58 -5.02 8.23
C MET A 351 -16.93 -5.09 9.62
N GLY A 352 -17.49 -4.38 10.60
CA GLY A 352 -17.18 -4.56 12.02
C GLY A 352 -17.35 -6.00 12.52
N ARG A 353 -18.14 -6.82 11.86
CA ARG A 353 -18.37 -8.24 12.18
C ARG A 353 -17.43 -9.19 11.45
N PHE A 354 -16.49 -8.69 10.62
CA PHE A 354 -15.50 -9.55 9.95
C PHE A 354 -14.71 -10.37 10.97
N PRO A 355 -14.76 -11.71 10.91
CA PRO A 355 -14.27 -12.56 12.02
C PRO A 355 -12.74 -12.63 12.10
N HIS A 356 -12.04 -12.31 11.01
CA HIS A 356 -10.58 -12.45 10.92
C HIS A 356 -9.79 -11.16 11.13
N LYS A 357 -10.45 -10.09 11.62
CA LYS A 357 -9.76 -8.82 11.94
C LYS A 357 -8.62 -9.06 12.94
N GLY A 358 -7.43 -8.55 12.59
CA GLY A 358 -6.26 -8.67 13.46
C GLY A 358 -5.70 -10.09 13.61
N SER A 359 -6.18 -11.07 12.84
CA SER A 359 -5.56 -12.40 12.78
C SER A 359 -4.12 -12.30 12.32
N ARG A 360 -3.19 -12.99 12.99
CA ARG A 360 -1.78 -13.04 12.60
C ARG A 360 -1.51 -13.96 11.41
N LEU A 361 -2.52 -14.70 10.97
CA LEU A 361 -2.50 -15.55 9.78
C LEU A 361 -3.57 -15.06 8.81
N CYS A 362 -3.25 -15.00 7.53
CA CYS A 362 -4.23 -14.68 6.50
C CYS A 362 -5.25 -15.85 6.40
N PRO A 363 -6.55 -15.57 6.54
CA PRO A 363 -7.57 -16.63 6.51
C PRO A 363 -7.64 -17.34 5.14
N MET A 364 -7.21 -16.67 4.07
CA MET A 364 -7.17 -17.25 2.73
C MET A 364 -6.05 -18.28 2.55
N ARG A 365 -4.96 -18.18 3.34
CA ARG A 365 -3.83 -19.14 3.31
C ARG A 365 -4.12 -20.42 4.07
N ARG A 366 -5.00 -20.40 5.09
CA ARG A 366 -5.42 -21.60 5.82
C ARG A 366 -6.15 -22.63 4.97
N ARG A 367 -6.55 -22.28 3.74
CA ARG A 367 -7.19 -23.21 2.80
C ARG A 367 -6.18 -24.08 2.06
N GLU A 368 -4.87 -23.88 2.27
CA GLU A 368 -3.79 -24.67 1.66
C GLU A 368 -3.27 -25.78 2.59
N GLU A 369 -3.57 -25.73 3.90
CA GLU A 369 -3.32 -26.77 4.88
C GLU A 369 -4.50 -27.78 4.90
#